data_47b41de34b3e06b0dd7ecc1a9a3e0ef7
#
_entry.id   47b41de34b3e06b0dd7ecc1a9a3e0ef7
#
_cell.length_a   1.000
_cell.length_b   1.000
_cell.length_c   1.000
_cell.angle_alpha   90.00
_cell.angle_beta   90.00
_cell.angle_gamma   90.00
#
_symmetry.space_group_name_H-M   'P 1'
#
loop_
_entity.id
_entity.type
_entity.pdbx_description
1 polymer ?
#
loop_
_entity_poly.entity_id
_entity_poly.type
_entity_poly.pdbx_seq_one_letter_code
_entity_poly.pdbx_strand_id
1 'polypeptide(L)'
;MQCNDGRQYYNEYATGRKREAIPVVTWLMLASNVLYFLYLEWKGSTIDSYFMMEHGTMVPMLVVEWKEYYRVFTAFFMHFGIRHLFNNMLLLWYLGSRLEKYLGHGKFAVTYLLCGLGGNVISLVYYLFTYPYANSAGASGAVFGVVGAMLWVVLRHRGHLADLTTRQLLMMILFTLYSGFADSGINNAAHIGGLVLGFLLGMLFYRGGQSIRRKDQPEPEDVWYDLSGGPF
;
A
#
# COMPACT_ATOMS: atom_id res chain seq x y z
N MET A 1 -43.76 -36.07 -13.74
CA MET A 1 -43.25 -35.10 -12.78
C MET A 1 -41.75 -35.24 -12.75
N GLN A 2 -41.03 -34.36 -13.43
CA GLN A 2 -39.58 -34.38 -13.49
C GLN A 2 -39.02 -33.56 -12.31
N CYS A 3 -38.31 -34.22 -11.42
CA CYS A 3 -37.51 -33.55 -10.40
C CYS A 3 -36.43 -32.73 -11.11
N ASN A 4 -36.62 -31.45 -11.17
CA ASN A 4 -35.56 -30.53 -11.63
C ASN A 4 -34.69 -30.23 -10.43
N ASP A 5 -33.53 -30.82 -10.47
CA ASP A 5 -32.69 -31.12 -9.35
C ASP A 5 -31.79 -29.97 -8.92
N GLY A 6 -31.22 -30.11 -7.72
CA GLY A 6 -30.31 -29.15 -7.08
C GLY A 6 -29.03 -28.82 -7.84
N ARG A 7 -28.80 -29.36 -9.06
CA ARG A 7 -27.63 -29.02 -9.89
C ARG A 7 -27.73 -27.63 -10.51
N GLN A 8 -28.95 -27.14 -10.75
CA GLN A 8 -29.13 -25.78 -11.26
C GLN A 8 -28.78 -24.73 -10.21
N TYR A 9 -29.10 -25.00 -8.94
CA TYR A 9 -28.73 -24.14 -7.81
C TYR A 9 -27.21 -24.06 -7.57
N TYR A 10 -26.50 -25.18 -7.69
CA TYR A 10 -25.03 -25.22 -7.53
C TYR A 10 -24.28 -24.44 -8.61
N ASN A 11 -24.81 -24.40 -9.83
CA ASN A 11 -24.18 -23.67 -10.94
C ASN A 11 -24.36 -22.16 -10.85
N GLU A 12 -25.42 -21.67 -10.25
CA GLU A 12 -25.65 -20.22 -10.08
C GLU A 12 -24.72 -19.62 -9.00
N TYR A 13 -24.40 -20.39 -7.96
CA TYR A 13 -23.39 -20.00 -6.96
C TYR A 13 -21.95 -20.09 -7.48
N ALA A 14 -21.68 -20.94 -8.46
CA ALA A 14 -20.34 -21.11 -9.02
C ALA A 14 -19.95 -20.03 -10.05
N THR A 15 -20.93 -19.36 -10.68
CA THR A 15 -20.68 -18.33 -11.71
C THR A 15 -20.56 -16.91 -11.18
N GLY A 16 -20.89 -16.69 -9.90
CA GLY A 16 -20.82 -15.37 -9.23
C GLY A 16 -19.42 -14.97 -8.70
N ARG A 17 -18.35 -15.68 -9.04
CA ARG A 17 -16.99 -15.23 -8.74
C ARG A 17 -16.72 -13.96 -9.54
N LYS A 18 -17.02 -12.79 -8.96
CA LYS A 18 -16.47 -11.52 -9.47
C LYS A 18 -14.97 -11.75 -9.67
N ARG A 19 -14.51 -11.66 -10.92
CA ARG A 19 -13.08 -11.71 -11.23
C ARG A 19 -12.41 -10.73 -10.29
N GLU A 20 -11.55 -11.20 -9.41
CA GLU A 20 -10.79 -10.30 -8.55
C GLU A 20 -10.04 -9.32 -9.44
N ALA A 21 -10.26 -8.03 -9.21
CA ALA A 21 -9.59 -6.99 -9.99
C ALA A 21 -8.07 -7.16 -9.84
N ILE A 22 -7.39 -7.30 -10.97
CA ILE A 22 -5.92 -7.38 -11.00
C ILE A 22 -5.38 -6.04 -10.52
N PRO A 23 -4.47 -5.99 -9.54
CA PRO A 23 -3.91 -4.74 -9.02
C PRO A 23 -2.85 -4.17 -10.00
N VAL A 24 -3.32 -3.65 -11.13
CA VAL A 24 -2.47 -3.23 -12.26
C VAL A 24 -1.50 -2.12 -11.87
N VAL A 25 -1.97 -1.12 -11.09
CA VAL A 25 -1.12 0.00 -10.67
C VAL A 25 -0.03 -0.47 -9.71
N THR A 26 -0.35 -1.37 -8.78
CA THR A 26 0.66 -1.98 -7.90
C THR A 26 1.74 -2.66 -8.72
N TRP A 27 1.38 -3.48 -9.73
CA TRP A 27 2.35 -4.13 -10.60
C TRP A 27 3.18 -3.14 -11.42
N LEU A 28 2.58 -2.06 -11.93
CA LEU A 28 3.31 -1.01 -12.63
C LEU A 28 4.32 -0.31 -11.71
N MET A 29 3.95 0.00 -10.47
CA MET A 29 4.86 0.61 -9.50
C MET A 29 6.01 -0.34 -9.11
N LEU A 30 5.71 -1.62 -8.88
CA LEU A 30 6.72 -2.65 -8.65
C LEU A 30 7.71 -2.72 -9.81
N ALA A 31 7.20 -2.86 -11.03
CA ALA A 31 8.03 -2.94 -12.23
C ALA A 31 8.90 -1.69 -12.42
N SER A 32 8.34 -0.49 -12.23
CA SER A 32 9.08 0.77 -12.36
C SER A 32 10.27 0.85 -11.39
N ASN A 33 10.05 0.48 -10.12
CA ASN A 33 11.11 0.49 -9.11
C ASN A 33 12.20 -0.56 -9.41
N VAL A 34 11.80 -1.78 -9.78
CA VAL A 34 12.73 -2.86 -10.11
C VAL A 34 13.55 -2.53 -11.37
N LEU A 35 12.90 -2.06 -12.43
CA LEU A 35 13.58 -1.72 -13.68
C LEU A 35 14.56 -0.55 -13.48
N TYR A 36 14.17 0.47 -12.71
CA TYR A 36 15.05 1.59 -12.42
C TYR A 36 16.24 1.17 -11.55
N PHE A 37 16.03 0.28 -10.57
CA PHE A 37 17.12 -0.30 -9.79
C PHE A 37 18.10 -1.09 -10.65
N LEU A 38 17.60 -1.96 -11.54
CA LEU A 38 18.45 -2.74 -12.46
C LEU A 38 19.21 -1.83 -13.41
N TYR A 39 18.62 -0.74 -13.89
CA TYR A 39 19.30 0.26 -14.71
C TYR A 39 20.46 0.91 -13.94
N LEU A 40 20.26 1.28 -12.66
CA LEU A 40 21.32 1.88 -11.85
C LEU A 40 22.43 0.88 -11.53
N GLU A 41 22.10 -0.38 -11.22
CA GLU A 41 23.10 -1.45 -11.02
C GLU A 41 23.93 -1.72 -12.28
N TRP A 42 23.30 -1.59 -13.44
CA TRP A 42 24.03 -1.70 -14.72
C TRP A 42 24.98 -0.52 -14.97
N LYS A 43 24.66 0.67 -14.49
CA LYS A 43 25.49 1.88 -14.64
C LYS A 43 26.60 1.98 -13.61
N GLY A 44 26.41 1.42 -12.41
CA GLY A 44 27.35 1.49 -11.31
C GLY A 44 26.88 0.69 -10.12
N SER A 45 27.02 1.20 -8.91
CA SER A 45 26.64 0.50 -7.69
C SER A 45 25.59 1.28 -6.90
N THR A 46 24.45 0.68 -6.66
CA THR A 46 23.40 1.29 -5.82
C THR A 46 23.76 1.31 -4.33
N ILE A 47 24.88 0.70 -3.90
CA ILE A 47 25.40 0.79 -2.54
C ILE A 47 26.31 2.02 -2.39
N ASP A 48 26.90 2.50 -3.49
CA ASP A 48 27.75 3.68 -3.49
C ASP A 48 26.91 4.96 -3.34
N SER A 49 27.06 5.63 -2.21
CA SER A 49 26.31 6.84 -1.87
C SER A 49 26.61 8.01 -2.81
N TYR A 50 27.85 8.13 -3.31
CA TYR A 50 28.23 9.18 -4.23
C TYR A 50 27.62 8.94 -5.62
N PHE A 51 27.75 7.73 -6.14
CA PHE A 51 27.09 7.32 -7.39
C PHE A 51 25.58 7.59 -7.35
N MET A 52 24.92 7.19 -6.26
CA MET A 52 23.50 7.40 -6.09
C MET A 52 23.12 8.89 -6.03
N MET A 53 23.96 9.71 -5.37
CA MET A 53 23.79 11.17 -5.32
C MET A 53 23.87 11.78 -6.72
N GLU A 54 24.84 11.39 -7.53
CA GLU A 54 24.98 11.86 -8.92
C GLU A 54 23.80 11.48 -9.81
N HIS A 55 23.11 10.37 -9.48
CA HIS A 55 21.98 9.85 -10.28
C HIS A 55 20.60 10.30 -9.80
N GLY A 56 20.49 11.17 -8.78
CA GLY A 56 19.23 11.83 -8.45
C GLY A 56 18.59 11.42 -7.13
N THR A 57 19.36 10.93 -6.14
CA THR A 57 18.85 10.82 -4.76
C THR A 57 18.56 12.20 -4.20
N MET A 58 17.70 12.27 -3.20
CA MET A 58 17.35 13.54 -2.57
C MET A 58 18.43 13.97 -1.58
N VAL A 59 19.07 15.09 -1.88
CA VAL A 59 19.98 15.82 -0.99
C VAL A 59 19.40 17.24 -0.84
N PRO A 60 18.96 17.63 0.36
CA PRO A 60 18.26 18.92 0.58
C PRO A 60 18.98 20.12 0.00
N MET A 61 20.29 20.22 0.19
CA MET A 61 21.10 21.34 -0.30
C MET A 61 21.11 21.40 -1.84
N LEU A 62 21.20 20.26 -2.54
CA LEU A 62 21.16 20.25 -4.00
C LEU A 62 19.78 20.64 -4.53
N VAL A 63 18.70 20.28 -3.82
CA VAL A 63 17.34 20.64 -4.21
C VAL A 63 17.12 22.16 -4.11
N VAL A 64 17.58 22.78 -3.01
CA VAL A 64 17.26 24.19 -2.72
C VAL A 64 18.26 25.15 -3.36
N GLU A 65 19.56 24.96 -3.18
CA GLU A 65 20.59 25.87 -3.68
C GLU A 65 20.89 25.67 -5.16
N TRP A 66 20.96 24.40 -5.61
CA TRP A 66 21.24 24.06 -7.00
C TRP A 66 19.99 23.93 -7.87
N LYS A 67 18.80 24.07 -7.24
CA LYS A 67 17.48 24.01 -7.90
C LYS A 67 17.20 22.67 -8.61
N GLU A 68 17.80 21.59 -8.11
CA GLU A 68 17.64 20.26 -8.67
C GLU A 68 16.32 19.60 -8.18
N TYR A 69 15.20 20.26 -8.42
CA TYR A 69 13.87 19.87 -7.92
C TYR A 69 13.44 18.47 -8.38
N TYR A 70 13.98 17.99 -9.50
CA TYR A 70 13.70 16.64 -10.01
C TYR A 70 14.04 15.55 -9.00
N ARG A 71 14.99 15.79 -8.08
CA ARG A 71 15.42 14.86 -7.04
C ARG A 71 14.28 14.44 -6.12
N VAL A 72 13.31 15.32 -5.88
CA VAL A 72 12.13 15.00 -5.07
C VAL A 72 11.32 13.87 -5.72
N PHE A 73 11.32 13.80 -7.05
CA PHE A 73 10.65 12.76 -7.81
C PHE A 73 11.53 11.54 -8.03
N THR A 74 12.77 11.70 -8.49
CA THR A 74 13.65 10.57 -8.84
C THR A 74 14.04 9.74 -7.64
N ALA A 75 14.32 10.37 -6.50
CA ALA A 75 14.67 9.68 -5.26
C ALA A 75 13.62 8.66 -4.81
N PHE A 76 12.39 8.88 -5.11
CA PHE A 76 11.26 8.03 -4.77
C PHE A 76 11.27 6.66 -5.50
N PHE A 77 12.02 6.55 -6.61
CA PHE A 77 12.19 5.28 -7.35
C PHE A 77 13.57 4.64 -7.12
N MET A 78 14.48 5.32 -6.43
CA MET A 78 15.83 4.85 -6.18
C MET A 78 15.92 4.05 -4.87
N HIS A 79 16.83 3.07 -4.82
CA HIS A 79 17.00 2.24 -3.63
C HIS A 79 18.48 1.95 -3.38
N PHE A 80 18.93 2.13 -2.14
CA PHE A 80 20.28 1.77 -1.70
C PHE A 80 20.40 0.26 -1.48
N GLY A 81 20.84 -0.46 -2.52
CA GLY A 81 21.04 -1.90 -2.52
C GLY A 81 19.75 -2.73 -2.57
N ILE A 82 19.95 -4.01 -2.91
CA ILE A 82 18.87 -4.98 -3.15
C ILE A 82 17.98 -5.22 -1.93
N ARG A 83 18.56 -5.19 -0.72
CA ARG A 83 17.80 -5.40 0.53
C ARG A 83 16.75 -4.31 0.74
N HIS A 84 17.13 -3.04 0.47
CA HIS A 84 16.22 -1.90 0.59
C HIS A 84 15.08 -2.00 -0.44
N LEU A 85 15.42 -2.29 -1.71
CA LEU A 85 14.43 -2.53 -2.75
C LEU A 85 13.47 -3.65 -2.36
N PHE A 86 13.99 -4.82 -1.97
CA PHE A 86 13.18 -5.99 -1.65
C PHE A 86 12.16 -5.71 -0.56
N ASN A 87 12.57 -5.06 0.53
CA ASN A 87 11.67 -4.74 1.65
C ASN A 87 10.54 -3.81 1.21
N ASN A 88 10.83 -2.78 0.40
CA ASN A 88 9.81 -1.88 -0.14
C ASN A 88 8.84 -2.61 -1.08
N MET A 89 9.39 -3.41 -1.99
CA MET A 89 8.58 -4.14 -2.98
C MET A 89 7.69 -5.21 -2.33
N LEU A 90 8.18 -5.90 -1.31
CA LEU A 90 7.39 -6.87 -0.56
C LEU A 90 6.17 -6.22 0.12
N LEU A 91 6.38 -5.10 0.81
CA LEU A 91 5.30 -4.36 1.46
C LEU A 91 4.33 -3.75 0.44
N LEU A 92 4.85 -3.18 -0.64
CA LEU A 92 4.03 -2.64 -1.72
C LEU A 92 3.18 -3.72 -2.38
N TRP A 93 3.76 -4.88 -2.67
CA TRP A 93 3.03 -6.02 -3.22
C TRP A 93 1.92 -6.47 -2.27
N TYR A 94 2.24 -6.66 -0.99
CA TYR A 94 1.30 -7.20 -0.02
C TYR A 94 0.16 -6.24 0.33
N LEU A 95 0.48 -5.00 0.68
CA LEU A 95 -0.52 -4.01 1.09
C LEU A 95 -1.09 -3.22 -0.08
N GLY A 96 -0.25 -2.89 -1.08
CA GLY A 96 -0.67 -2.15 -2.26
C GLY A 96 -1.71 -2.89 -3.08
N SER A 97 -1.49 -4.19 -3.33
CA SER A 97 -2.47 -5.03 -4.05
C SER A 97 -3.83 -5.09 -3.36
N ARG A 98 -3.84 -5.06 -2.04
CA ARG A 98 -5.09 -5.02 -1.26
C ARG A 98 -5.73 -3.65 -1.31
N LEU A 99 -4.96 -2.59 -1.03
CA LEU A 99 -5.47 -1.24 -1.02
C LEU A 99 -6.04 -0.82 -2.38
N GLU A 100 -5.39 -1.21 -3.46
CA GLU A 100 -5.85 -0.95 -4.83
C GLU A 100 -7.23 -1.57 -5.10
N LYS A 101 -7.51 -2.77 -4.58
CA LYS A 101 -8.84 -3.40 -4.67
C LYS A 101 -9.92 -2.60 -3.94
N TYR A 102 -9.59 -1.91 -2.83
CA TYR A 102 -10.53 -1.10 -2.06
C TYR A 102 -10.73 0.31 -2.62
N LEU A 103 -9.67 0.94 -3.11
CA LEU A 103 -9.72 2.31 -3.64
C LEU A 103 -10.03 2.38 -5.14
N GLY A 104 -9.74 1.30 -5.88
CA GLY A 104 -9.66 1.29 -7.33
C GLY A 104 -8.35 1.90 -7.86
N HIS A 105 -8.03 1.60 -9.12
CA HIS A 105 -6.73 1.93 -9.74
C HIS A 105 -6.38 3.42 -9.65
N GLY A 106 -7.29 4.31 -10.02
CA GLY A 106 -7.01 5.76 -10.07
C GLY A 106 -6.73 6.37 -8.70
N LYS A 107 -7.58 6.09 -7.70
CA LYS A 107 -7.38 6.62 -6.34
C LYS A 107 -6.14 6.02 -5.68
N PHE A 108 -5.85 4.74 -5.92
CA PHE A 108 -4.63 4.10 -5.43
C PHE A 108 -3.38 4.75 -6.04
N ALA A 109 -3.35 4.98 -7.37
CA ALA A 109 -2.24 5.66 -8.04
C ALA A 109 -1.99 7.06 -7.45
N VAL A 110 -3.07 7.85 -7.28
CA VAL A 110 -2.98 9.19 -6.67
C VAL A 110 -2.46 9.09 -5.23
N THR A 111 -2.97 8.15 -4.43
CA THR A 111 -2.50 7.94 -3.05
C THR A 111 -1.01 7.62 -3.02
N TYR A 112 -0.56 6.65 -3.81
CA TYR A 112 0.85 6.22 -3.86
C TYR A 112 1.77 7.38 -4.25
N LEU A 113 1.47 8.07 -5.36
CA LEU A 113 2.29 9.18 -5.85
C LEU A 113 2.31 10.37 -4.89
N LEU A 114 1.16 10.81 -4.39
CA LEU A 114 1.11 11.94 -3.46
C LEU A 114 1.80 11.63 -2.13
N CYS A 115 1.71 10.39 -1.63
CA CYS A 115 2.41 10.01 -0.40
C CYS A 115 3.93 9.93 -0.60
N GLY A 116 4.40 9.44 -1.75
CA GLY A 116 5.82 9.41 -2.07
C GLY A 116 6.41 10.81 -2.22
N LEU A 117 5.78 11.64 -3.03
CA LEU A 117 6.20 13.03 -3.22
C LEU A 117 6.07 13.86 -1.95
N GLY A 118 4.92 13.77 -1.27
CA GLY A 118 4.67 14.51 -0.04
C GLY A 118 5.58 14.06 1.11
N GLY A 119 5.87 12.77 1.23
CA GLY A 119 6.87 12.25 2.17
C GLY A 119 8.26 12.83 1.90
N ASN A 120 8.69 12.87 0.63
CA ASN A 120 9.95 13.48 0.23
C ASN A 120 9.99 14.99 0.50
N VAL A 121 8.88 15.72 0.26
CA VAL A 121 8.81 17.16 0.56
C VAL A 121 8.90 17.40 2.08
N ILE A 122 8.20 16.62 2.89
CA ILE A 122 8.27 16.73 4.36
C ILE A 122 9.68 16.41 4.84
N SER A 123 10.31 15.39 4.30
CA SER A 123 11.69 15.04 4.58
C SER A 123 12.67 16.13 4.15
N LEU A 124 12.48 16.71 2.95
CA LEU A 124 13.28 17.82 2.45
C LEU A 124 13.27 18.99 3.45
N VAL A 125 12.09 19.40 3.88
CA VAL A 125 11.94 20.50 4.85
C VAL A 125 12.60 20.16 6.18
N TYR A 126 12.38 18.96 6.71
CA TYR A 126 12.99 18.52 7.97
C TYR A 126 14.52 18.48 7.89
N TYR A 127 15.08 17.85 6.85
CA TYR A 127 16.53 17.69 6.72
C TYR A 127 17.24 18.97 6.28
N LEU A 128 16.56 19.90 5.64
CA LEU A 128 17.18 21.19 5.32
C LEU A 128 17.68 21.91 6.58
N PHE A 129 16.98 21.76 7.71
CA PHE A 129 17.32 22.36 8.98
C PHE A 129 18.15 21.47 9.92
N THR A 130 18.13 20.14 9.71
CA THR A 130 18.80 19.21 10.62
C THR A 130 20.04 18.55 10.01
N TYR A 131 19.94 18.07 8.78
CA TYR A 131 20.98 17.35 8.05
C TYR A 131 20.95 17.71 6.57
N PRO A 132 21.39 18.94 6.18
CA PRO A 132 21.18 19.47 4.82
C PRO A 132 21.89 18.69 3.72
N TYR A 133 22.87 17.87 4.07
CA TYR A 133 23.60 16.99 3.15
C TYR A 133 23.21 15.50 3.28
N ALA A 134 22.12 15.22 4.01
CA ALA A 134 21.60 13.85 4.06
C ALA A 134 21.24 13.36 2.67
N ASN A 135 21.74 12.16 2.31
CA ASN A 135 21.49 11.52 1.04
C ASN A 135 20.40 10.46 1.23
N SER A 136 19.22 10.67 0.68
CA SER A 136 18.07 9.78 0.89
C SER A 136 17.40 9.37 -0.40
N ALA A 137 16.89 8.14 -0.43
CA ALA A 137 16.14 7.57 -1.53
C ALA A 137 15.25 6.42 -1.03
N GLY A 138 14.23 6.09 -1.79
CA GLY A 138 13.37 4.95 -1.56
C GLY A 138 11.89 5.23 -1.78
N ALA A 139 11.17 4.20 -2.19
CA ALA A 139 9.71 4.22 -2.28
C ALA A 139 9.03 4.21 -0.90
N SER A 140 9.79 4.19 0.18
CA SER A 140 9.28 3.93 1.54
C SER A 140 8.25 4.97 2.01
N GLY A 141 8.41 6.26 1.65
CA GLY A 141 7.39 7.28 1.93
C GLY A 141 6.03 6.93 1.31
N ALA A 142 6.01 6.48 0.05
CA ALA A 142 4.78 6.00 -0.61
C ALA A 142 4.25 4.71 0.01
N VAL A 143 5.12 3.76 0.36
CA VAL A 143 4.75 2.50 1.02
C VAL A 143 4.13 2.77 2.39
N PHE A 144 4.69 3.68 3.19
CA PHE A 144 4.08 4.14 4.43
C PHE A 144 2.73 4.85 4.20
N GLY A 145 2.59 5.56 3.08
CA GLY A 145 1.31 6.10 2.65
C GLY A 145 0.26 5.01 2.39
N VAL A 146 0.67 3.92 1.74
CA VAL A 146 -0.19 2.74 1.56
C VAL A 146 -0.58 2.12 2.90
N VAL A 147 0.38 2.04 3.85
CA VAL A 147 0.10 1.57 5.23
C VAL A 147 -0.91 2.46 5.94
N GLY A 148 -0.74 3.78 5.86
CA GLY A 148 -1.66 4.75 6.47
C GLY A 148 -3.07 4.67 5.90
N ALA A 149 -3.20 4.60 4.57
CA ALA A 149 -4.49 4.44 3.92
C ALA A 149 -5.14 3.08 4.25
N MET A 150 -4.35 2.00 4.30
CA MET A 150 -4.84 0.68 4.70
C MET A 150 -5.29 0.66 6.16
N LEU A 151 -4.57 1.36 7.05
CA LEU A 151 -4.98 1.50 8.45
C LEU A 151 -6.38 2.11 8.56
N TRP A 152 -6.66 3.18 7.79
CA TRP A 152 -8.01 3.74 7.73
C TRP A 152 -9.04 2.72 7.23
N VAL A 153 -8.75 2.01 6.13
CA VAL A 153 -9.65 0.99 5.58
C VAL A 153 -9.96 -0.09 6.63
N VAL A 154 -8.95 -0.60 7.34
CA VAL A 154 -9.12 -1.61 8.39
C VAL A 154 -9.94 -1.07 9.57
N LEU A 155 -9.71 0.18 10.00
CA LEU A 155 -10.50 0.83 11.05
C LEU A 155 -11.98 0.94 10.65
N ARG A 156 -12.28 1.25 9.39
CA ARG A 156 -13.65 1.29 8.86
C ARG A 156 -14.33 -0.08 8.82
N HIS A 157 -13.56 -1.16 8.86
CA HIS A 157 -14.01 -2.55 8.97
C HIS A 157 -13.93 -3.09 10.40
N ARG A 158 -14.11 -2.23 11.42
CA ARG A 158 -14.09 -2.59 12.85
C ARG A 158 -12.76 -3.21 13.31
N GLY A 159 -11.67 -2.81 12.68
CA GLY A 159 -10.33 -3.23 13.05
C GLY A 159 -9.86 -4.58 12.48
N HIS A 160 -10.66 -5.21 11.62
CA HIS A 160 -10.34 -6.48 10.98
C HIS A 160 -10.73 -6.43 9.51
N LEU A 161 -9.82 -6.86 8.63
CA LEU A 161 -10.03 -6.93 7.21
C LEU A 161 -9.31 -8.15 6.64
N ALA A 162 -10.04 -9.24 6.41
CA ALA A 162 -9.48 -10.55 6.07
C ALA A 162 -8.41 -10.97 7.11
N ASP A 163 -7.17 -11.15 6.66
CA ASP A 163 -6.00 -11.50 7.48
C ASP A 163 -5.32 -10.29 8.15
N LEU A 164 -5.78 -9.05 7.88
CA LEU A 164 -5.20 -7.82 8.42
C LEU A 164 -5.99 -7.29 9.60
N THR A 165 -5.27 -6.92 10.65
CA THR A 165 -5.83 -6.26 11.84
C THR A 165 -5.16 -4.92 12.10
N THR A 166 -5.89 -4.02 12.78
CA THR A 166 -5.34 -2.74 13.26
C THR A 166 -4.07 -2.96 14.07
N ARG A 167 -4.06 -3.99 14.95
CA ARG A 167 -2.90 -4.30 15.80
C ARG A 167 -1.66 -4.65 14.97
N GLN A 168 -1.82 -5.49 13.95
CA GLN A 168 -0.70 -5.87 13.08
C GLN A 168 -0.12 -4.67 12.34
N LEU A 169 -0.97 -3.80 11.79
CA LEU A 169 -0.52 -2.58 11.10
C LEU A 169 0.19 -1.63 12.07
N LEU A 170 -0.35 -1.41 13.27
CA LEU A 170 0.29 -0.56 14.27
C LEU A 170 1.63 -1.14 14.74
N MET A 171 1.72 -2.44 14.99
CA MET A 171 3.00 -3.09 15.35
C MET A 171 4.02 -2.96 14.25
N MET A 172 3.63 -3.11 12.98
CA MET A 172 4.52 -2.92 11.84
C MET A 172 5.03 -1.47 11.75
N ILE A 173 4.13 -0.47 11.92
CA ILE A 173 4.49 0.95 11.95
C ILE A 173 5.50 1.22 13.07
N LEU A 174 5.17 0.81 14.29
CA LEU A 174 6.03 1.04 15.47
C LEU A 174 7.40 0.39 15.31
N PHE A 175 7.44 -0.87 14.86
CA PHE A 175 8.70 -1.58 14.65
C PHE A 175 9.56 -0.91 13.59
N THR A 176 8.97 -0.51 12.46
CA THR A 176 9.72 0.12 11.37
C THR A 176 10.23 1.52 11.75
N LEU A 177 9.40 2.33 12.43
CA LEU A 177 9.83 3.64 12.92
C LEU A 177 10.92 3.51 13.99
N TYR A 178 10.77 2.57 14.94
CA TYR A 178 11.79 2.29 15.94
C TYR A 178 13.12 1.90 15.28
N SER A 179 13.10 0.98 14.33
CA SER A 179 14.29 0.59 13.58
C SER A 179 14.92 1.78 12.84
N GLY A 180 14.10 2.71 12.34
CA GLY A 180 14.56 3.91 11.68
C GLY A 180 15.19 4.95 12.63
N PHE A 181 14.83 4.96 13.91
CA PHE A 181 15.51 5.79 14.90
C PHE A 181 16.82 5.14 15.39
N ALA A 182 16.90 3.81 15.32
CA ALA A 182 18.10 3.07 15.70
C ALA A 182 19.16 3.05 14.58
N ASP A 183 18.74 3.21 13.31
CA ASP A 183 19.62 3.22 12.14
C ASP A 183 19.56 4.60 11.46
N SER A 184 20.69 5.32 11.46
CA SER A 184 20.81 6.64 10.84
C SER A 184 20.60 6.67 9.31
N GLY A 185 20.55 5.51 8.67
CA GLY A 185 20.30 5.37 7.22
C GLY A 185 18.81 5.42 6.84
N ILE A 186 17.88 5.44 7.80
CA ILE A 186 16.44 5.39 7.54
C ILE A 186 15.81 6.77 7.66
N ASN A 187 15.08 7.19 6.62
CA ASN A 187 14.42 8.48 6.55
C ASN A 187 13.04 8.47 7.25
N ASN A 188 13.01 8.57 8.57
CA ASN A 188 11.78 8.58 9.35
C ASN A 188 10.87 9.78 9.04
N ALA A 189 11.40 10.93 8.61
CA ALA A 189 10.58 12.07 8.24
C ALA A 189 9.70 11.77 7.02
N ALA A 190 10.26 11.10 6.00
CA ALA A 190 9.50 10.63 4.84
C ALA A 190 8.46 9.55 5.22
N HIS A 191 8.80 8.65 6.14
CA HIS A 191 7.90 7.60 6.62
C HIS A 191 6.68 8.18 7.34
N ILE A 192 6.93 9.07 8.31
CA ILE A 192 5.84 9.72 9.07
C ILE A 192 4.99 10.58 8.14
N GLY A 193 5.63 11.37 7.26
CA GLY A 193 4.93 12.20 6.30
C GLY A 193 4.04 11.37 5.36
N GLY A 194 4.58 10.30 4.79
CA GLY A 194 3.83 9.38 3.95
C GLY A 194 2.66 8.73 4.69
N LEU A 195 2.91 8.22 5.91
CA LEU A 195 1.89 7.58 6.76
C LEU A 195 0.70 8.51 7.03
N VAL A 196 0.97 9.74 7.45
CA VAL A 196 -0.07 10.73 7.76
C VAL A 196 -0.85 11.12 6.50
N LEU A 197 -0.15 11.43 5.41
CA LEU A 197 -0.81 11.75 4.15
C LEU A 197 -1.66 10.57 3.64
N GLY A 198 -1.14 9.36 3.71
CA GLY A 198 -1.87 8.18 3.31
C GLY A 198 -3.12 7.93 4.14
N PHE A 199 -3.04 8.13 5.46
CA PHE A 199 -4.20 8.03 6.33
C PHE A 199 -5.28 9.06 5.97
N LEU A 200 -4.90 10.32 5.71
CA LEU A 200 -5.82 11.38 5.29
C LEU A 200 -6.43 11.10 3.91
N LEU A 201 -5.63 10.61 2.95
CA LEU A 201 -6.14 10.22 1.63
C LEU A 201 -7.04 8.98 1.73
N GLY A 202 -6.73 8.04 2.63
CA GLY A 202 -7.63 6.94 2.96
C GLY A 202 -8.99 7.43 3.45
N MET A 203 -9.01 8.42 4.34
CA MET A 203 -10.25 9.07 4.81
C MET A 203 -11.03 9.73 3.65
N LEU A 204 -10.33 10.40 2.76
CA LEU A 204 -10.93 11.11 1.63
C LEU A 204 -11.52 10.15 0.58
N PHE A 205 -10.78 9.10 0.22
CA PHE A 205 -11.12 8.22 -0.90
C PHE A 205 -11.94 6.99 -0.50
N TYR A 206 -11.82 6.52 0.76
CA TYR A 206 -12.54 5.38 1.25
C TYR A 206 -13.61 5.79 2.29
N ARG A 207 -14.83 5.91 1.85
CA ARG A 207 -15.97 6.33 2.70
C ARG A 207 -16.66 5.20 3.49
N GLY A 208 -16.04 4.05 3.52
CA GLY A 208 -16.61 2.83 4.14
C GLY A 208 -17.16 1.90 3.08
N GLY A 209 -16.98 0.59 3.29
CA GLY A 209 -17.63 -0.41 2.46
C GLY A 209 -19.13 -0.15 2.51
N GLN A 210 -19.76 -0.11 1.35
CA GLN A 210 -21.11 -0.57 1.30
C GLN A 210 -21.05 -1.92 2.02
N SER A 211 -21.72 -2.04 3.17
CA SER A 211 -22.08 -3.36 3.64
C SER A 211 -22.57 -4.05 2.37
N ILE A 212 -21.92 -5.14 1.98
CA ILE A 212 -22.61 -6.07 1.11
C ILE A 212 -23.89 -6.28 1.91
N ARG A 213 -24.94 -5.53 1.53
CA ARG A 213 -26.27 -5.81 2.01
C ARG A 213 -26.38 -7.29 1.66
N ARG A 214 -26.49 -8.12 2.69
CA ARG A 214 -27.05 -9.45 2.57
C ARG A 214 -28.49 -9.28 2.05
N LYS A 215 -28.61 -8.82 0.80
CA LYS A 215 -29.88 -8.72 0.11
C LYS A 215 -30.29 -10.09 -0.44
N ASP A 216 -29.42 -11.08 -0.32
CA ASP A 216 -29.60 -12.40 -0.90
C ASP A 216 -29.26 -13.53 0.10
N GLN A 217 -29.38 -13.29 1.42
CA GLN A 217 -29.74 -14.40 2.26
C GLN A 217 -31.28 -14.48 2.19
N PRO A 218 -31.83 -15.52 1.60
CA PRO A 218 -33.23 -15.83 1.90
C PRO A 218 -33.34 -15.87 3.42
N GLU A 219 -34.32 -15.16 3.97
CA GLU A 219 -34.70 -15.38 5.37
C GLU A 219 -34.78 -16.90 5.54
N PRO A 220 -34.30 -17.45 6.66
CA PRO A 220 -34.52 -18.84 6.93
C PRO A 220 -36.04 -19.02 6.79
N GLU A 221 -36.46 -19.60 5.67
CA GLU A 221 -37.83 -20.08 5.59
C GLU A 221 -38.02 -20.89 6.85
N ASP A 222 -38.99 -20.49 7.66
CA ASP A 222 -39.37 -21.26 8.82
C ASP A 222 -39.60 -22.69 8.32
N VAL A 223 -38.62 -23.55 8.55
CA VAL A 223 -38.74 -24.98 8.25
C VAL A 223 -39.71 -25.49 9.30
N TRP A 224 -40.99 -25.39 8.97
CA TRP A 224 -42.03 -26.04 9.73
C TRP A 224 -41.78 -27.53 9.60
N TYR A 225 -41.13 -28.11 10.58
CA TYR A 225 -41.14 -29.54 10.75
C TYR A 225 -42.58 -29.91 11.10
N ASP A 226 -43.26 -30.49 10.13
CA ASP A 226 -44.53 -31.15 10.43
C ASP A 226 -44.23 -32.35 11.33
N LEU A 227 -44.46 -32.17 12.60
CA LEU A 227 -44.30 -33.21 13.62
C LEU A 227 -45.55 -34.13 13.65
N SER A 228 -46.41 -34.07 12.63
CA SER A 228 -47.59 -34.92 12.56
C SER A 228 -47.40 -36.26 11.84
N GLY A 229 -46.15 -36.72 11.60
CA GLY A 229 -45.81 -38.04 11.09
C GLY A 229 -46.13 -39.16 12.06
N GLY A 230 -47.36 -39.39 12.32
CA GLY A 230 -47.80 -40.65 12.98
C GLY A 230 -47.67 -41.83 12.04
N PRO A 231 -47.41 -43.08 12.59
CA PRO A 231 -47.16 -44.26 11.80
C PRO A 231 -48.46 -44.84 11.28
N PHE A 232 -48.50 -45.24 10.01
CA PHE A 232 -49.28 -46.35 9.51
C PHE A 232 -48.46 -47.18 8.55
#